data_0b87eb357fdd463c1319a175f43cf369
#
_entry.id   0b87eb357fdd463c1319a175f43cf369
#
_cell.length_a   1.000
_cell.length_b   1.000
_cell.length_c   1.000
_cell.angle_alpha   90.00
_cell.angle_beta   90.00
_cell.angle_gamma   90.00
#
_symmetry.space_group_name_H-M   'P 1'
#
loop_
_entity.id
_entity.type
_entity.pdbx_description
1 polymer ?
#
loop_
_entity_poly.entity_id
_entity_poly.type
_entity_poly.pdbx_seq_one_letter_code
_entity_poly.pdbx_strand_id
1 'polypeptide(L)'
;MRTATELAPIYAEAARATATGSKSFFFATRFFPRELARSAHAVYWFCRTTDDIVDECASVDNGRRELEAWAIATMRALEEGRSPNRILAVFTDAVTRHAIPHELPFELIEGMRMDLNSTRYRTFDELRVFCYRVASVVGLMMSHVIGFEHAADAESGLNYAIDLGIAMQLTNILRDLGEDWQRGRVYLPADEMAQFGYTPEMLGRGEQNAAFQALMEFQIARARRFYLAAQPGIPLLNRDGRFAVQVASDVYRQILRRIERASFDVFSRRAVVRPLEKYWITTRRMALPMARHSLLSLRARFQ
;
A
#
# COMPACT_ATOMS: atom_id res chain seq x y z
N MET A 1 -18.14 10.39 -22.49
CA MET A 1 -17.14 9.36 -22.08
C MET A 1 -16.22 9.06 -23.26
N ARG A 2 -14.91 8.88 -23.00
CA ARG A 2 -13.99 8.36 -24.02
C ARG A 2 -14.32 6.90 -24.31
N THR A 3 -14.15 6.46 -25.54
CA THR A 3 -14.38 5.06 -25.90
C THR A 3 -13.32 4.13 -25.32
N ALA A 4 -13.61 2.86 -25.19
CA ALA A 4 -12.64 1.85 -24.72
C ALA A 4 -11.35 1.84 -25.59
N THR A 5 -11.49 2.12 -26.90
CA THR A 5 -10.39 2.20 -27.84
C THR A 5 -9.47 3.40 -27.55
N GLU A 6 -10.03 4.56 -27.20
CA GLU A 6 -9.28 5.77 -26.86
C GLU A 6 -8.54 5.66 -25.54
N LEU A 7 -9.08 4.90 -24.56
CA LEU A 7 -8.45 4.68 -23.26
C LEU A 7 -7.39 3.58 -23.28
N ALA A 8 -7.43 2.64 -24.23
CA ALA A 8 -6.52 1.50 -24.27
C ALA A 8 -5.02 1.88 -24.24
N PRO A 9 -4.52 2.86 -25.03
CA PRO A 9 -3.12 3.28 -24.97
C PRO A 9 -2.77 3.93 -23.62
N ILE A 10 -3.70 4.65 -22.99
CA ILE A 10 -3.49 5.30 -21.68
C ILE A 10 -3.38 4.26 -20.57
N TYR A 11 -4.21 3.21 -20.61
CA TYR A 11 -4.07 2.07 -19.68
C TYR A 11 -2.73 1.34 -19.83
N ALA A 12 -2.17 1.27 -21.05
CA ALA A 12 -0.84 0.72 -21.25
C ALA A 12 0.25 1.58 -20.60
N GLU A 13 0.06 2.91 -20.55
CA GLU A 13 0.94 3.81 -19.80
C GLU A 13 0.82 3.60 -18.30
N ALA A 14 -0.39 3.48 -17.77
CA ALA A 14 -0.63 3.16 -16.36
C ALA A 14 0.10 1.87 -15.94
N ALA A 15 0.06 0.83 -16.81
CA ALA A 15 0.79 -0.41 -16.56
C ALA A 15 2.31 -0.19 -16.54
N ARG A 16 2.86 0.63 -17.46
CA ARG A 16 4.30 0.97 -17.47
C ARG A 16 4.70 1.77 -16.22
N ALA A 17 3.91 2.78 -15.86
CA ALA A 17 4.12 3.57 -14.63
C ALA A 17 4.12 2.67 -13.38
N THR A 18 3.19 1.71 -13.31
CA THR A 18 3.15 0.72 -12.22
C THR A 18 4.40 -0.16 -12.20
N ALA A 19 4.83 -0.65 -13.35
CA ALA A 19 6.01 -1.53 -13.46
C ALA A 19 7.31 -0.83 -13.03
N THR A 20 7.42 0.47 -13.30
CA THR A 20 8.57 1.30 -12.91
C THR A 20 8.49 1.68 -11.43
N GLY A 21 7.34 2.14 -10.97
CA GLY A 21 7.17 2.71 -9.61
C GLY A 21 7.08 1.65 -8.51
N SER A 22 6.48 0.47 -8.77
CA SER A 22 6.37 -0.59 -7.77
C SER A 22 6.50 -2.00 -8.33
N LYS A 23 7.72 -2.55 -8.27
CA LYS A 23 8.00 -3.93 -8.70
C LYS A 23 7.19 -4.99 -7.92
N SER A 24 6.82 -4.72 -6.68
CA SER A 24 6.05 -5.66 -5.85
C SER A 24 4.57 -5.62 -6.17
N PHE A 25 4.00 -4.43 -6.33
CA PHE A 25 2.60 -4.26 -6.72
C PHE A 25 2.37 -4.76 -8.15
N PHE A 26 3.23 -4.36 -9.10
CA PHE A 26 3.16 -4.86 -10.48
C PHE A 26 3.27 -6.39 -10.56
N PHE A 27 4.13 -7.01 -9.75
CA PHE A 27 4.20 -8.47 -9.67
C PHE A 27 2.88 -9.09 -9.20
N ALA A 28 2.25 -8.52 -8.18
CA ALA A 28 0.98 -9.02 -7.66
C ALA A 28 -0.17 -8.86 -8.69
N THR A 29 -0.22 -7.74 -9.44
CA THR A 29 -1.27 -7.50 -10.44
C THR A 29 -1.21 -8.45 -11.63
N ARG A 30 -0.11 -9.19 -11.83
CA ARG A 30 -0.02 -10.25 -12.86
C ARG A 30 -0.95 -11.44 -12.61
N PHE A 31 -1.47 -11.56 -11.40
CA PHE A 31 -2.44 -12.60 -11.02
C PHE A 31 -3.89 -12.11 -11.11
N PHE A 32 -4.11 -10.88 -11.54
CA PHE A 32 -5.43 -10.35 -11.85
C PHE A 32 -5.85 -10.71 -13.27
N PRO A 33 -7.16 -10.93 -13.53
CA PRO A 33 -7.72 -10.81 -14.85
C PRO A 33 -7.37 -9.45 -15.49
N ARG A 34 -7.28 -9.43 -16.82
CA ARG A 34 -6.81 -8.26 -17.56
C ARG A 34 -7.52 -6.96 -17.20
N GLU A 35 -8.85 -7.00 -17.06
CA GLU A 35 -9.64 -5.81 -16.75
C GLU A 35 -9.39 -5.30 -15.32
N LEU A 36 -9.30 -6.20 -14.35
CA LEU A 36 -8.93 -5.82 -12.98
C LEU A 36 -7.50 -5.26 -12.91
N ALA A 37 -6.55 -5.87 -13.64
CA ALA A 37 -5.18 -5.36 -13.71
C ALA A 37 -5.13 -3.94 -14.28
N ARG A 38 -5.91 -3.64 -15.34
CA ARG A 38 -5.99 -2.30 -15.92
C ARG A 38 -6.49 -1.26 -14.91
N SER A 39 -7.60 -1.54 -14.24
CA SER A 39 -8.16 -0.65 -13.21
C SER A 39 -7.21 -0.48 -12.03
N ALA A 40 -6.56 -1.56 -11.58
CA ALA A 40 -5.56 -1.51 -10.52
C ALA A 40 -4.36 -0.63 -10.89
N HIS A 41 -3.88 -0.72 -12.13
CA HIS A 41 -2.80 0.15 -12.63
C HIS A 41 -3.22 1.61 -12.72
N ALA A 42 -4.48 1.91 -13.10
CA ALA A 42 -5.00 3.27 -13.12
C ALA A 42 -5.06 3.87 -11.72
N VAL A 43 -5.58 3.13 -10.73
CA VAL A 43 -5.59 3.54 -9.31
C VAL A 43 -4.16 3.75 -8.81
N TYR A 44 -3.24 2.81 -9.09
CA TYR A 44 -1.84 2.96 -8.71
C TYR A 44 -1.21 4.23 -9.31
N TRP A 45 -1.43 4.50 -10.59
CA TRP A 45 -0.85 5.66 -11.27
C TRP A 45 -1.35 6.98 -10.69
N PHE A 46 -2.64 7.06 -10.35
CA PHE A 46 -3.20 8.19 -9.62
C PHE A 46 -2.51 8.37 -8.26
N CYS A 47 -2.44 7.29 -7.45
CA CYS A 47 -1.81 7.34 -6.13
C CYS A 47 -0.34 7.76 -6.21
N ARG A 48 0.42 7.17 -7.13
CA ARG A 48 1.83 7.47 -7.32
C ARG A 48 2.05 8.92 -7.78
N THR A 49 1.22 9.43 -8.68
CA THR A 49 1.31 10.84 -9.10
C THR A 49 1.01 11.79 -7.95
N THR A 50 0.02 11.45 -7.12
CA THR A 50 -0.31 12.25 -5.92
C THR A 50 0.85 12.28 -4.92
N ASP A 51 1.55 11.17 -4.75
CA ASP A 51 2.74 11.02 -3.92
C ASP A 51 3.94 11.81 -4.49
N ASP A 52 4.22 11.66 -5.79
CA ASP A 52 5.33 12.34 -6.48
C ASP A 52 5.23 13.87 -6.40
N ILE A 53 4.01 14.46 -6.41
CA ILE A 53 3.81 15.90 -6.22
C ILE A 53 4.45 16.40 -4.91
N VAL A 54 4.41 15.59 -3.86
CA VAL A 54 4.96 15.93 -2.55
C VAL A 54 6.44 15.55 -2.45
N ASP A 55 6.81 14.41 -2.96
CA ASP A 55 8.18 13.87 -2.87
C ASP A 55 9.18 14.62 -3.76
N GLU A 56 8.73 15.15 -4.90
CA GLU A 56 9.59 15.79 -5.91
C GLU A 56 9.43 17.32 -5.94
N CYS A 57 8.62 17.91 -5.03
CA CYS A 57 8.40 19.35 -5.01
C CYS A 57 9.68 20.13 -4.68
N ALA A 58 9.87 21.25 -5.38
CA ALA A 58 11.04 22.13 -5.15
C ALA A 58 10.96 22.87 -3.79
N SER A 59 9.77 23.04 -3.23
CA SER A 59 9.52 23.64 -1.91
C SER A 59 8.13 23.25 -1.40
N VAL A 60 7.91 23.38 -0.09
CA VAL A 60 6.60 23.12 0.55
C VAL A 60 5.49 23.95 -0.09
N ASP A 61 5.75 25.22 -0.39
CA ASP A 61 4.75 26.11 -1.01
C ASP A 61 4.46 25.71 -2.47
N ASN A 62 5.45 25.19 -3.19
CA ASN A 62 5.24 24.65 -4.54
C ASN A 62 4.39 23.39 -4.46
N GLY A 63 4.76 22.44 -3.60
CA GLY A 63 4.03 21.19 -3.40
C GLY A 63 2.57 21.46 -2.98
N ARG A 64 2.33 22.45 -2.12
CA ARG A 64 0.96 22.85 -1.72
C ARG A 64 0.14 23.34 -2.90
N ARG A 65 0.70 24.21 -3.76
CA ARG A 65 0.00 24.72 -4.96
C ARG A 65 -0.27 23.62 -5.97
N GLU A 66 0.69 22.75 -6.22
CA GLU A 66 0.54 21.64 -7.17
C GLU A 66 -0.49 20.62 -6.67
N LEU A 67 -0.47 20.31 -5.38
CA LEU A 67 -1.44 19.39 -4.75
C LEU A 67 -2.86 19.97 -4.80
N GLU A 68 -3.02 21.29 -4.59
CA GLU A 68 -4.32 21.94 -4.70
C GLU A 68 -4.83 21.94 -6.15
N ALA A 69 -3.96 22.24 -7.12
CA ALA A 69 -4.32 22.15 -8.54
C ALA A 69 -4.70 20.71 -8.94
N TRP A 70 -4.01 19.71 -8.39
CA TRP A 70 -4.32 18.29 -8.59
C TRP A 70 -5.67 17.90 -7.97
N ALA A 71 -5.99 18.40 -6.77
CA ALA A 71 -7.28 18.19 -6.12
C ALA A 71 -8.44 18.76 -6.96
N ILE A 72 -8.30 20.00 -7.45
CA ILE A 72 -9.29 20.66 -8.32
C ILE A 72 -9.47 19.88 -9.62
N ALA A 73 -8.37 19.45 -10.26
CA ALA A 73 -8.42 18.67 -11.49
C ALA A 73 -9.11 17.31 -11.28
N THR A 74 -8.83 16.66 -10.14
CA THR A 74 -9.45 15.38 -9.75
C THR A 74 -10.95 15.56 -9.52
N MET A 75 -11.37 16.60 -8.79
CA MET A 75 -12.77 16.91 -8.54
C MET A 75 -13.54 17.08 -9.86
N ARG A 76 -13.05 17.94 -10.75
CA ARG A 76 -13.67 18.17 -12.08
C ARG A 76 -13.74 16.89 -12.90
N ALA A 77 -12.69 16.06 -12.89
CA ALA A 77 -12.66 14.81 -13.63
C ALA A 77 -13.73 13.83 -13.13
N LEU A 78 -13.94 13.76 -11.82
CA LEU A 78 -14.95 12.88 -11.22
C LEU A 78 -16.38 13.40 -11.46
N GLU A 79 -16.61 14.72 -11.36
CA GLU A 79 -17.90 15.34 -11.63
C GLU A 79 -18.30 15.21 -13.11
N GLU A 80 -17.37 15.46 -14.03
CA GLU A 80 -17.64 15.41 -15.47
C GLU A 80 -17.62 13.97 -16.04
N GLY A 81 -17.11 12.99 -15.29
CA GLY A 81 -16.91 11.62 -15.75
C GLY A 81 -15.86 11.50 -16.86
N ARG A 82 -14.98 12.51 -17.01
CA ARG A 82 -13.93 12.58 -18.06
C ARG A 82 -12.85 13.59 -17.67
N SER A 83 -11.65 13.43 -18.27
CA SER A 83 -10.57 14.42 -18.10
C SER A 83 -9.70 14.50 -19.36
N PRO A 84 -9.15 15.68 -19.71
CA PRO A 84 -8.06 15.78 -20.69
C PRO A 84 -6.74 15.22 -20.14
N ASN A 85 -6.53 15.28 -18.84
CA ASN A 85 -5.37 14.66 -18.19
C ASN A 85 -5.43 13.14 -18.32
N ARG A 86 -4.37 12.53 -18.81
CA ARG A 86 -4.32 11.10 -19.13
C ARG A 86 -4.48 10.22 -17.89
N ILE A 87 -3.86 10.60 -16.79
CA ILE A 87 -3.94 9.87 -15.51
C ILE A 87 -5.38 9.88 -15.01
N LEU A 88 -5.94 11.09 -14.90
CA LEU A 88 -7.32 11.27 -14.44
C LEU A 88 -8.34 10.61 -15.38
N ALA A 89 -8.07 10.54 -16.69
CA ALA A 89 -8.96 9.90 -17.64
C ALA A 89 -9.16 8.40 -17.35
N VAL A 90 -8.08 7.64 -17.10
CA VAL A 90 -8.18 6.21 -16.77
C VAL A 90 -8.56 5.98 -15.31
N PHE A 91 -8.19 6.89 -14.41
CA PHE A 91 -8.61 6.84 -13.00
C PHE A 91 -10.13 7.04 -12.89
N THR A 92 -10.69 8.06 -13.54
CA THR A 92 -12.15 8.31 -13.56
C THR A 92 -12.93 7.16 -14.19
N ASP A 93 -12.41 6.54 -15.28
CA ASP A 93 -13.03 5.34 -15.86
C ASP A 93 -13.04 4.18 -14.84
N ALA A 94 -11.94 3.99 -14.09
CA ALA A 94 -11.88 2.97 -13.04
C ALA A 94 -12.84 3.30 -11.87
N VAL A 95 -12.90 4.57 -11.44
CA VAL A 95 -13.83 5.01 -10.38
C VAL A 95 -15.28 4.73 -10.77
N THR A 96 -15.67 5.11 -11.98
CA THR A 96 -17.05 4.89 -12.48
C THR A 96 -17.36 3.40 -12.61
N ARG A 97 -16.43 2.63 -13.21
CA ARG A 97 -16.61 1.19 -13.47
C ARG A 97 -16.78 0.35 -12.19
N HIS A 98 -16.05 0.71 -11.14
CA HIS A 98 -16.01 -0.05 -9.90
C HIS A 98 -16.73 0.64 -8.73
N ALA A 99 -17.48 1.71 -9.00
CA ALA A 99 -18.19 2.49 -8.00
C ALA A 99 -17.29 2.86 -6.80
N ILE A 100 -16.05 3.32 -7.09
CA ILE A 100 -15.13 3.78 -6.03
C ILE A 100 -15.70 5.06 -5.44
N PRO A 101 -15.88 5.15 -4.11
CA PRO A 101 -16.37 6.36 -3.44
C PRO A 101 -15.47 7.56 -3.74
N HIS A 102 -16.09 8.69 -4.12
CA HIS A 102 -15.36 9.89 -4.56
C HIS A 102 -14.55 10.54 -3.45
N GLU A 103 -14.88 10.30 -2.19
CA GLU A 103 -14.12 10.79 -1.02
C GLU A 103 -12.74 10.15 -0.88
N LEU A 104 -12.55 8.90 -1.32
CA LEU A 104 -11.29 8.18 -1.13
C LEU A 104 -10.09 8.86 -1.81
N PRO A 105 -10.13 9.30 -3.07
CA PRO A 105 -9.02 10.05 -3.67
C PRO A 105 -8.70 11.33 -2.92
N PHE A 106 -9.69 12.02 -2.31
CA PHE A 106 -9.43 13.22 -1.53
C PHE A 106 -8.83 12.94 -0.17
N GLU A 107 -9.18 11.82 0.47
CA GLU A 107 -8.50 11.37 1.69
C GLU A 107 -7.00 11.08 1.42
N LEU A 108 -6.66 10.52 0.25
CA LEU A 108 -5.26 10.34 -0.14
C LEU A 108 -4.56 11.70 -0.31
N ILE A 109 -5.17 12.63 -1.02
CA ILE A 109 -4.65 14.00 -1.21
C ILE A 109 -4.44 14.68 0.15
N GLU A 110 -5.36 14.50 1.08
CA GLU A 110 -5.23 15.03 2.44
C GLU A 110 -4.08 14.38 3.22
N GLY A 111 -3.84 13.08 3.00
CA GLY A 111 -2.65 12.41 3.51
C GLY A 111 -1.35 13.03 2.99
N MET A 112 -1.31 13.41 1.72
CA MET A 112 -0.16 14.12 1.13
C MET A 112 -0.01 15.55 1.68
N ARG A 113 -1.12 16.25 2.00
CA ARG A 113 -1.04 17.53 2.73
C ARG A 113 -0.46 17.37 4.13
N MET A 114 -0.77 16.27 4.82
CA MET A 114 -0.13 15.99 6.12
C MET A 114 1.37 15.85 5.95
N ASP A 115 1.83 15.12 4.93
CA ASP A 115 3.25 14.88 4.68
C ASP A 115 4.02 16.14 4.30
N LEU A 116 3.40 17.11 3.63
CA LEU A 116 3.95 18.44 3.38
C LEU A 116 4.09 19.31 4.64
N ASN A 117 3.15 19.18 5.58
CA ASN A 117 3.04 20.10 6.72
C ASN A 117 3.68 19.59 8.00
N SER A 118 3.72 18.27 8.20
CA SER A 118 4.22 17.65 9.42
C SER A 118 4.88 16.31 9.11
N THR A 119 6.16 16.27 9.33
CA THR A 119 6.98 15.06 9.17
C THR A 119 7.28 14.40 10.52
N ARG A 120 6.51 14.76 11.58
CA ARG A 120 6.70 14.25 12.93
C ARG A 120 5.35 14.00 13.60
N TYR A 121 5.21 12.84 14.18
CA TYR A 121 4.03 12.38 14.89
C TYR A 121 4.35 12.23 16.38
N ARG A 122 3.51 12.78 17.25
CA ARG A 122 3.70 12.71 18.69
C ARG A 122 3.36 11.33 19.24
N THR A 123 2.24 10.74 18.72
CA THR A 123 1.69 9.46 19.17
C THR A 123 1.42 8.52 17.99
N PHE A 124 1.22 7.24 18.31
CA PHE A 124 0.81 6.27 17.29
C PHE A 124 -0.58 6.60 16.70
N ASP A 125 -1.50 7.16 17.47
CA ASP A 125 -2.82 7.52 16.94
C ASP A 125 -2.73 8.60 15.86
N GLU A 126 -1.85 9.59 16.02
CA GLU A 126 -1.57 10.58 14.97
C GLU A 126 -0.95 9.91 13.73
N LEU A 127 0.04 9.04 13.89
CA LEU A 127 0.63 8.26 12.81
C LEU A 127 -0.40 7.35 12.13
N ARG A 128 -1.33 6.76 12.88
CA ARG A 128 -2.37 5.89 12.34
C ARG A 128 -3.30 6.63 11.38
N VAL A 129 -3.65 7.89 11.65
CA VAL A 129 -4.42 8.73 10.73
C VAL A 129 -3.67 8.92 9.41
N PHE A 130 -2.38 9.21 9.47
CA PHE A 130 -1.53 9.29 8.28
C PHE A 130 -1.50 7.97 7.51
N CYS A 131 -1.20 6.85 8.18
CA CYS A 131 -1.19 5.52 7.56
C CYS A 131 -2.53 5.17 6.89
N TYR A 132 -3.65 5.54 7.52
CA TYR A 132 -4.98 5.37 6.93
C TYR A 132 -5.08 6.13 5.61
N ARG A 133 -4.75 7.43 5.61
CA ARG A 133 -4.90 8.30 4.43
C ARG A 133 -4.01 7.90 3.27
N VAL A 134 -2.75 7.54 3.54
CA VAL A 134 -1.78 7.24 2.46
C VAL A 134 -1.75 5.79 2.01
N ALA A 135 -2.31 4.86 2.78
CA ALA A 135 -2.23 3.43 2.46
C ALA A 135 -3.57 2.68 2.59
N SER A 136 -4.32 2.88 3.70
CA SER A 136 -5.62 2.20 3.82
C SER A 136 -6.60 2.65 2.76
N VAL A 137 -6.63 3.93 2.44
CA VAL A 137 -7.44 4.50 1.35
C VAL A 137 -7.13 3.85 0.00
N VAL A 138 -5.85 3.59 -0.28
CA VAL A 138 -5.45 2.83 -1.48
C VAL A 138 -6.00 1.40 -1.43
N GLY A 139 -5.92 0.75 -0.27
CA GLY A 139 -6.51 -0.57 -0.03
C GLY A 139 -8.02 -0.58 -0.24
N LEU A 140 -8.73 0.47 0.22
CA LEU A 140 -10.18 0.64 0.01
C LEU A 140 -10.51 0.79 -1.47
N MET A 141 -9.84 1.69 -2.20
CA MET A 141 -10.03 1.82 -3.65
C MET A 141 -9.78 0.50 -4.39
N MET A 142 -8.72 -0.23 -4.01
CA MET A 142 -8.42 -1.55 -4.58
C MET A 142 -9.47 -2.59 -4.24
N SER A 143 -10.08 -2.54 -3.04
CA SER A 143 -11.17 -3.44 -2.65
C SER A 143 -12.42 -3.22 -3.51
N HIS A 144 -12.73 -1.97 -3.88
CA HIS A 144 -13.79 -1.68 -4.85
C HIS A 144 -13.45 -2.21 -6.25
N VAL A 145 -12.19 -2.11 -6.70
CA VAL A 145 -11.76 -2.67 -8.00
C VAL A 145 -11.92 -4.19 -8.01
N ILE A 146 -11.52 -4.87 -6.95
CA ILE A 146 -11.57 -6.33 -6.85
C ILE A 146 -13.00 -6.83 -6.62
N GLY A 147 -13.75 -6.13 -5.77
CA GLY A 147 -15.06 -6.55 -5.31
C GLY A 147 -15.00 -7.65 -4.25
N PHE A 148 -16.18 -7.99 -3.73
CA PHE A 148 -16.37 -9.02 -2.70
C PHE A 148 -17.15 -10.20 -3.26
N GLU A 149 -16.94 -11.39 -2.70
CA GLU A 149 -17.64 -12.61 -3.13
C GLU A 149 -19.16 -12.49 -2.86
N HIS A 150 -19.52 -11.90 -1.72
CA HIS A 150 -20.91 -11.59 -1.36
C HIS A 150 -21.03 -10.13 -0.96
N ALA A 151 -22.11 -9.47 -1.37
CA ALA A 151 -22.35 -8.06 -1.04
C ALA A 151 -22.43 -7.81 0.48
N ALA A 152 -22.91 -8.76 1.27
CA ALA A 152 -22.97 -8.68 2.72
C ALA A 152 -21.59 -8.62 3.39
N ASP A 153 -20.54 -9.07 2.73
CA ASP A 153 -19.18 -9.08 3.25
C ASP A 153 -18.45 -7.74 3.04
N ALA A 154 -19.03 -6.82 2.27
CA ALA A 154 -18.34 -5.60 1.83
C ALA A 154 -17.88 -4.73 3.02
N GLU A 155 -18.77 -4.46 3.98
CA GLU A 155 -18.44 -3.61 5.15
C GLU A 155 -17.30 -4.21 5.97
N SER A 156 -17.40 -5.49 6.33
CA SER A 156 -16.34 -6.19 7.06
C SER A 156 -15.05 -6.26 6.24
N GLY A 157 -15.15 -6.53 4.96
CA GLY A 157 -14.00 -6.60 4.04
C GLY A 157 -13.26 -5.29 3.92
N LEU A 158 -13.96 -4.14 3.88
CA LEU A 158 -13.36 -2.82 3.88
C LEU A 158 -12.62 -2.51 5.18
N ASN A 159 -13.17 -2.91 6.36
CA ASN A 159 -12.48 -2.76 7.63
C ASN A 159 -11.15 -3.54 7.66
N TYR A 160 -11.13 -4.76 7.14
CA TYR A 160 -9.89 -5.55 7.00
C TYR A 160 -8.90 -4.95 6.01
N ALA A 161 -9.38 -4.29 4.95
CA ALA A 161 -8.53 -3.57 4.00
C ALA A 161 -7.85 -2.37 4.65
N ILE A 162 -8.51 -1.68 5.58
CA ILE A 162 -7.91 -0.62 6.40
C ILE A 162 -6.72 -1.16 7.19
N ASP A 163 -6.90 -2.25 7.92
CA ASP A 163 -5.82 -2.87 8.71
C ASP A 163 -4.64 -3.31 7.84
N LEU A 164 -4.92 -3.87 6.65
CA LEU A 164 -3.87 -4.27 5.72
C LEU A 164 -3.07 -3.05 5.21
N GLY A 165 -3.74 -1.96 4.90
CA GLY A 165 -3.11 -0.70 4.50
C GLY A 165 -2.18 -0.15 5.60
N ILE A 166 -2.67 -0.08 6.85
CA ILE A 166 -1.85 0.33 8.01
C ILE A 166 -0.62 -0.58 8.14
N ALA A 167 -0.81 -1.91 8.08
CA ALA A 167 0.29 -2.87 8.18
C ALA A 167 1.37 -2.65 7.11
N MET A 168 0.94 -2.41 5.87
CA MET A 168 1.85 -2.15 4.75
C MET A 168 2.59 -0.82 4.91
N GLN A 169 1.91 0.24 5.37
CA GLN A 169 2.54 1.53 5.58
C GLN A 169 3.53 1.51 6.76
N LEU A 170 3.19 0.86 7.86
CA LEU A 170 4.14 0.63 8.95
C LEU A 170 5.38 -0.13 8.45
N THR A 171 5.20 -1.12 7.58
CA THR A 171 6.31 -1.84 6.96
C THR A 171 7.19 -0.94 6.10
N ASN A 172 6.60 -0.02 5.33
CA ASN A 172 7.34 0.98 4.55
C ASN A 172 8.14 1.89 5.47
N ILE A 173 7.51 2.48 6.49
CA ILE A 173 8.16 3.36 7.47
C ILE A 173 9.37 2.66 8.11
N LEU A 174 9.22 1.42 8.57
CA LEU A 174 10.31 0.68 9.21
C LEU A 174 11.44 0.31 8.25
N ARG A 175 11.13 0.12 6.97
CA ARG A 175 12.11 -0.16 5.92
C ARG A 175 12.92 1.06 5.53
N ASP A 176 12.27 2.22 5.52
CA ASP A 176 12.79 3.42 4.86
C ASP A 176 13.31 4.49 5.86
N LEU A 177 13.46 4.16 7.16
CA LEU A 177 13.89 5.10 8.22
C LEU A 177 15.12 5.95 7.85
N GLY A 178 16.13 5.34 7.20
CA GLY A 178 17.32 6.06 6.78
C GLY A 178 17.05 7.03 5.61
N GLU A 179 16.25 6.61 4.64
CA GLU A 179 15.86 7.46 3.49
C GLU A 179 14.96 8.61 3.95
N ASP A 180 14.00 8.33 4.85
CA ASP A 180 13.08 9.32 5.40
C ASP A 180 13.80 10.39 6.21
N TRP A 181 14.80 9.99 7.03
CA TRP A 181 15.62 10.94 7.74
C TRP A 181 16.38 11.90 6.81
N GLN A 182 16.94 11.40 5.71
CA GLN A 182 17.65 12.24 4.72
C GLN A 182 16.70 13.28 4.07
N ARG A 183 15.40 12.98 4.03
CA ARG A 183 14.35 13.89 3.56
C ARG A 183 13.77 14.78 4.68
N GLY A 184 14.35 14.75 5.90
CA GLY A 184 13.88 15.48 7.07
C GLY A 184 12.64 14.90 7.74
N ARG A 185 12.23 13.66 7.39
CA ARG A 185 11.02 13.00 7.87
C ARG A 185 11.34 12.00 9.00
N VAL A 186 10.52 12.00 10.05
CA VAL A 186 10.55 11.00 11.13
C VAL A 186 9.14 10.55 11.46
N TYR A 187 8.75 9.40 10.96
CA TYR A 187 7.39 8.88 11.15
C TYR A 187 7.22 8.11 12.47
N LEU A 188 8.31 7.67 13.13
CA LEU A 188 8.20 6.99 14.40
C LEU A 188 7.60 7.92 15.46
N PRO A 189 6.57 7.47 16.24
CA PRO A 189 5.96 8.27 17.29
C PRO A 189 6.97 8.74 18.33
N ALA A 190 6.96 10.05 18.63
CA ALA A 190 7.94 10.66 19.51
C ALA A 190 7.86 10.14 20.96
N ASP A 191 6.65 9.86 21.45
CA ASP A 191 6.42 9.27 22.78
C ASP A 191 7.01 7.85 22.87
N GLU A 192 6.91 7.06 21.80
CA GLU A 192 7.48 5.72 21.75
C GLU A 192 9.00 5.75 21.61
N MET A 193 9.53 6.65 20.76
CA MET A 193 10.99 6.88 20.71
C MET A 193 11.54 7.22 22.12
N ALA A 194 10.87 8.13 22.83
CA ALA A 194 11.25 8.50 24.20
C ALA A 194 11.11 7.32 25.18
N GLN A 195 10.05 6.52 25.07
CA GLN A 195 9.83 5.32 25.91
C GLN A 195 11.00 4.33 25.81
N PHE A 196 11.57 4.16 24.63
CA PHE A 196 12.72 3.27 24.41
C PHE A 196 14.07 3.96 24.59
N GLY A 197 14.11 5.26 24.92
CA GLY A 197 15.34 6.04 25.07
C GLY A 197 16.09 6.23 23.75
N TYR A 198 15.39 6.25 22.61
CA TYR A 198 15.96 6.47 21.28
C TYR A 198 15.54 7.84 20.75
N THR A 199 16.50 8.70 20.42
CA THR A 199 16.23 10.09 20.03
C THR A 199 16.30 10.29 18.51
N PRO A 200 15.69 11.38 17.98
CA PRO A 200 15.82 11.73 16.55
C PRO A 200 17.28 11.92 16.12
N GLU A 201 18.15 12.43 17.01
CA GLU A 201 19.57 12.60 16.71
C GLU A 201 20.30 11.25 16.58
N MET A 202 19.94 10.25 17.41
CA MET A 202 20.44 8.88 17.28
C MET A 202 19.97 8.26 15.95
N LEU A 203 18.71 8.49 15.56
CA LEU A 203 18.19 8.08 14.25
C LEU A 203 19.01 8.70 13.12
N GLY A 204 19.30 10.00 13.21
CA GLY A 204 20.07 10.72 12.21
C GLY A 204 21.51 10.23 12.08
N ARG A 205 22.11 9.73 13.17
CA ARG A 205 23.42 9.09 13.14
C ARG A 205 23.39 7.61 12.76
N GLY A 206 22.19 7.03 12.54
CA GLY A 206 22.01 5.62 12.21
C GLY A 206 22.47 4.68 13.34
N GLU A 207 22.30 5.09 14.61
CA GLU A 207 22.75 4.30 15.76
C GLU A 207 21.89 3.05 15.94
N GLN A 208 22.51 1.88 15.82
CA GLN A 208 21.88 0.56 15.98
C GLN A 208 22.19 -0.04 17.37
N ASN A 209 21.89 0.72 18.43
CA ASN A 209 22.08 0.30 19.82
C ASN A 209 20.90 -0.55 20.34
N ALA A 210 20.97 -0.98 21.61
CA ALA A 210 19.93 -1.79 22.23
C ALA A 210 18.56 -1.07 22.28
N ALA A 211 18.55 0.27 22.46
CA ALA A 211 17.33 1.07 22.44
C ALA A 211 16.65 1.01 21.05
N PHE A 212 17.44 1.15 19.97
CA PHE A 212 16.94 1.00 18.61
C PHE A 212 16.37 -0.39 18.35
N GLN A 213 17.07 -1.44 18.75
CA GLN A 213 16.60 -2.82 18.57
C GLN A 213 15.27 -3.04 19.27
N ALA A 214 15.13 -2.64 20.53
CA ALA A 214 13.89 -2.77 21.29
C ALA A 214 12.73 -1.98 20.63
N LEU A 215 12.97 -0.76 20.17
CA LEU A 215 12.01 0.06 19.45
C LEU A 215 11.58 -0.64 18.13
N MET A 216 12.52 -1.14 17.35
CA MET A 216 12.23 -1.85 16.09
C MET A 216 11.44 -3.13 16.31
N GLU A 217 11.77 -3.93 17.33
CA GLU A 217 10.99 -5.13 17.71
C GLU A 217 9.55 -4.78 18.06
N PHE A 218 9.35 -3.73 18.87
CA PHE A 218 8.05 -3.23 19.25
C PHE A 218 7.22 -2.79 18.03
N GLN A 219 7.80 -2.01 17.12
CA GLN A 219 7.13 -1.53 15.91
C GLN A 219 6.82 -2.67 14.94
N ILE A 220 7.75 -3.61 14.74
CA ILE A 220 7.53 -4.80 13.91
C ILE A 220 6.40 -5.67 14.49
N ALA A 221 6.36 -5.85 15.81
CA ALA A 221 5.27 -6.57 16.47
C ALA A 221 3.91 -5.89 16.23
N ARG A 222 3.86 -4.55 16.25
CA ARG A 222 2.67 -3.78 15.90
C ARG A 222 2.25 -4.02 14.45
N ALA A 223 3.14 -3.86 13.49
CA ALA A 223 2.84 -4.11 12.08
C ALA A 223 2.29 -5.53 11.86
N ARG A 224 2.87 -6.52 12.53
CA ARG A 224 2.39 -7.92 12.50
C ARG A 224 0.99 -8.09 13.06
N ARG A 225 0.62 -7.38 14.14
CA ARG A 225 -0.76 -7.40 14.68
C ARG A 225 -1.77 -6.92 13.63
N PHE A 226 -1.48 -5.82 12.92
CA PHE A 226 -2.33 -5.34 11.83
C PHE A 226 -2.41 -6.35 10.67
N TYR A 227 -1.31 -6.99 10.27
CA TYR A 227 -1.37 -8.08 9.28
C TYR A 227 -2.25 -9.25 9.74
N LEU A 228 -2.22 -9.60 11.02
CA LEU A 228 -3.05 -10.67 11.58
C LEU A 228 -4.53 -10.27 11.59
N ALA A 229 -4.83 -9.04 12.01
CA ALA A 229 -6.19 -8.48 12.01
C ALA A 229 -6.78 -8.45 10.59
N ALA A 230 -5.98 -8.10 9.59
CA ALA A 230 -6.42 -8.04 8.19
C ALA A 230 -6.68 -9.42 7.53
N GLN A 231 -6.10 -10.50 8.07
CA GLN A 231 -6.17 -11.83 7.43
C GLN A 231 -7.59 -12.34 7.12
N PRO A 232 -8.59 -12.18 8.01
CA PRO A 232 -9.94 -12.67 7.75
C PRO A 232 -10.62 -12.00 6.56
N GLY A 233 -10.19 -10.79 6.16
CA GLY A 233 -10.78 -10.07 5.04
C GLY A 233 -10.38 -10.61 3.66
N ILE A 234 -9.22 -11.24 3.53
CA ILE A 234 -8.73 -11.72 2.23
C ILE A 234 -9.66 -12.77 1.61
N PRO A 235 -10.21 -13.76 2.35
CA PRO A 235 -11.20 -14.68 1.83
C PRO A 235 -12.51 -14.05 1.36
N LEU A 236 -12.87 -12.87 1.87
CA LEU A 236 -14.09 -12.15 1.52
C LEU A 236 -14.03 -11.49 0.12
N LEU A 237 -12.81 -11.21 -0.35
CA LEU A 237 -12.59 -10.64 -1.68
C LEU A 237 -13.02 -11.63 -2.78
N ASN A 238 -13.44 -11.08 -3.92
CA ASN A 238 -13.73 -11.87 -5.11
C ASN A 238 -12.54 -12.76 -5.48
N ARG A 239 -12.81 -13.97 -5.95
CA ARG A 239 -11.80 -15.00 -6.30
C ARG A 239 -10.74 -14.49 -7.25
N ASP A 240 -11.14 -13.66 -8.21
CA ASP A 240 -10.27 -13.12 -9.25
C ASP A 240 -9.15 -12.23 -8.72
N GLY A 241 -9.35 -11.60 -7.56
CA GLY A 241 -8.36 -10.72 -6.95
C GLY A 241 -7.73 -11.23 -5.67
N ARG A 242 -8.40 -12.12 -4.98
CA ARG A 242 -8.01 -12.66 -3.66
C ARG A 242 -6.57 -13.16 -3.62
N PHE A 243 -6.16 -13.93 -4.63
CA PHE A 243 -4.82 -14.49 -4.70
C PHE A 243 -3.73 -13.42 -4.80
N ALA A 244 -3.96 -12.38 -5.61
CA ALA A 244 -3.03 -11.27 -5.77
C ALA A 244 -2.83 -10.48 -4.46
N VAL A 245 -3.92 -10.22 -3.72
CA VAL A 245 -3.86 -9.54 -2.42
C VAL A 245 -3.11 -10.40 -1.40
N GLN A 246 -3.36 -11.72 -1.39
CA GLN A 246 -2.65 -12.64 -0.51
C GLN A 246 -1.13 -12.65 -0.80
N VAL A 247 -0.74 -12.70 -2.07
CA VAL A 247 0.67 -12.64 -2.49
C VAL A 247 1.28 -11.30 -2.10
N ALA A 248 0.59 -10.18 -2.32
CA ALA A 248 1.07 -8.86 -1.92
C ALA A 248 1.30 -8.78 -0.41
N SER A 249 0.35 -9.23 0.41
CA SER A 249 0.46 -9.28 1.87
C SER A 249 1.68 -10.11 2.31
N ASP A 250 1.85 -11.30 1.73
CA ASP A 250 2.98 -12.18 2.09
C ASP A 250 4.34 -11.59 1.69
N VAL A 251 4.43 -10.94 0.53
CA VAL A 251 5.64 -10.24 0.08
C VAL A 251 6.00 -9.09 1.03
N TYR A 252 5.01 -8.28 1.45
CA TYR A 252 5.25 -7.20 2.40
C TYR A 252 5.65 -7.72 3.78
N ARG A 253 4.99 -8.74 4.31
CA ARG A 253 5.39 -9.41 5.57
C ARG A 253 6.81 -9.95 5.53
N GLN A 254 7.31 -10.36 4.34
CA GLN A 254 8.67 -10.82 4.18
C GLN A 254 9.70 -9.67 4.32
N ILE A 255 9.32 -8.40 4.05
CA ILE A 255 10.18 -7.23 4.30
C ILE A 255 10.51 -7.15 5.80
N LEU A 256 9.52 -7.28 6.68
CA LEU A 256 9.75 -7.26 8.14
C LEU A 256 10.74 -8.34 8.59
N ARG A 257 10.60 -9.57 8.05
CA ARG A 257 11.56 -10.64 8.32
C ARG A 257 12.97 -10.33 7.81
N ARG A 258 13.08 -9.59 6.71
CA ARG A 258 14.39 -9.16 6.19
C ARG A 258 15.04 -8.10 7.04
N ILE A 259 14.26 -7.17 7.59
CA ILE A 259 14.74 -6.17 8.55
C ILE A 259 15.32 -6.89 9.78
N GLU A 260 14.59 -7.84 10.36
CA GLU A 260 15.06 -8.62 11.51
C GLU A 260 16.34 -9.43 11.19
N ARG A 261 16.38 -10.13 10.04
CA ARG A 261 17.55 -10.91 9.62
C ARG A 261 18.77 -10.05 9.32
N ALA A 262 18.58 -8.78 9.05
CA ALA A 262 19.65 -7.80 8.90
C ALA A 262 20.04 -7.16 10.23
N SER A 263 19.57 -7.70 11.38
CA SER A 263 19.77 -7.10 12.70
C SER A 263 19.29 -5.65 12.75
N PHE A 264 18.15 -5.38 12.11
CA PHE A 264 17.50 -4.07 11.97
C PHE A 264 18.33 -3.01 11.21
N ASP A 265 19.33 -3.42 10.46
CA ASP A 265 20.10 -2.47 9.62
C ASP A 265 19.23 -2.01 8.42
N VAL A 266 18.59 -0.86 8.60
CA VAL A 266 17.78 -0.14 7.60
C VAL A 266 18.46 1.16 7.14
N PHE A 267 19.66 1.43 7.61
CA PHE A 267 20.44 2.62 7.28
C PHE A 267 21.44 2.37 6.15
N SER A 268 22.16 1.24 6.18
CA SER A 268 23.18 0.93 5.18
C SER A 268 22.59 0.32 3.90
N ARG A 269 21.41 -0.32 3.98
CA ARG A 269 20.75 -0.98 2.85
C ARG A 269 19.25 -1.11 3.04
N ARG A 270 18.51 -0.87 1.97
CA ARG A 270 17.06 -1.06 1.93
C ARG A 270 16.68 -2.54 1.94
N ALA A 271 15.79 -2.95 2.83
CA ALA A 271 15.27 -4.32 2.87
C ALA A 271 14.31 -4.57 1.70
N VAL A 272 14.72 -5.40 0.74
CA VAL A 272 13.90 -5.74 -0.45
C VAL A 272 13.70 -7.24 -0.59
N VAL A 273 12.52 -7.67 -1.05
CA VAL A 273 12.24 -9.07 -1.40
C VAL A 273 12.71 -9.32 -2.82
N ARG A 274 13.66 -10.23 -3.00
CA ARG A 274 14.26 -10.56 -4.30
C ARG A 274 13.24 -11.26 -5.21
N PRO A 275 13.39 -11.17 -6.55
CA PRO A 275 12.44 -11.79 -7.48
C PRO A 275 12.22 -13.29 -7.22
N LEU A 276 13.29 -14.06 -6.99
CA LEU A 276 13.20 -15.50 -6.69
C LEU A 276 12.36 -15.80 -5.43
N GLU A 277 12.45 -14.96 -4.40
CA GLU A 277 11.64 -15.13 -3.20
C GLU A 277 10.17 -14.84 -3.45
N LYS A 278 9.85 -13.84 -4.29
CA LYS A 278 8.47 -13.55 -4.69
C LYS A 278 7.86 -14.75 -5.41
N TYR A 279 8.61 -15.38 -6.33
CA TYR A 279 8.18 -16.60 -7.00
C TYR A 279 8.00 -17.76 -6.01
N TRP A 280 8.92 -17.95 -5.07
CA TRP A 280 8.81 -19.01 -4.05
C TRP A 280 7.59 -18.80 -3.13
N ILE A 281 7.32 -17.56 -2.69
CA ILE A 281 6.12 -17.22 -1.92
C ILE A 281 4.86 -17.59 -2.71
N THR A 282 4.83 -17.25 -3.99
CA THR A 282 3.70 -17.52 -4.88
C THR A 282 3.47 -19.02 -5.09
N THR A 283 4.51 -19.78 -5.44
CA THR A 283 4.40 -21.24 -5.67
C THR A 283 3.98 -21.98 -4.43
N ARG A 284 4.52 -21.62 -3.26
CA ARG A 284 4.09 -22.17 -1.98
C ARG A 284 2.60 -21.93 -1.71
N ARG A 285 2.09 -20.75 -2.03
CA ARG A 285 0.66 -20.42 -1.88
C ARG A 285 -0.21 -21.19 -2.85
N MET A 286 0.23 -21.42 -4.05
CA MET A 286 -0.47 -22.27 -5.03
C MET A 286 -0.53 -23.76 -4.59
N ALA A 287 0.53 -24.25 -3.97
CA ALA A 287 0.63 -25.66 -3.53
C ALA A 287 -0.23 -25.97 -2.28
N LEU A 288 -0.45 -25.01 -1.38
CA LEU A 288 -1.18 -25.22 -0.12
C LEU A 288 -2.63 -25.72 -0.29
N PRO A 289 -3.46 -25.23 -1.22
CA PRO A 289 -4.80 -25.78 -1.46
C PRO A 289 -4.77 -27.22 -1.99
N MET A 290 -3.81 -27.55 -2.86
CA MET A 290 -3.65 -28.90 -3.44
C MET A 290 -3.30 -29.94 -2.36
N ALA A 291 -2.41 -29.59 -1.43
CA ALA A 291 -2.05 -30.47 -0.31
C ALA A 291 -3.22 -30.74 0.65
N ARG A 292 -4.08 -29.73 0.91
CA ARG A 292 -5.30 -29.91 1.72
C ARG A 292 -6.32 -30.84 1.05
N HIS A 293 -6.53 -30.70 -0.25
CA HIS A 293 -7.43 -31.59 -1.01
C HIS A 293 -6.93 -33.05 -1.01
N SER A 294 -5.61 -33.27 -1.19
CA SER A 294 -5.03 -34.60 -1.15
C SER A 294 -5.14 -35.26 0.22
N LEU A 295 -4.96 -34.50 1.31
CA LEU A 295 -5.11 -35.02 2.67
C LEU A 295 -6.59 -35.32 3.03
N LEU A 296 -7.55 -34.54 2.56
CA LEU A 296 -8.97 -34.80 2.76
C LEU A 296 -9.45 -35.99 1.93
N SER A 297 -8.97 -36.14 0.69
CA SER A 297 -9.28 -37.30 -0.15
C SER A 297 -8.64 -38.62 0.35
N LEU A 298 -7.48 -38.56 0.99
CA LEU A 298 -6.88 -39.68 1.68
C LEU A 298 -7.67 -40.07 2.94
N ARG A 299 -8.12 -39.11 3.76
CA ARG A 299 -8.96 -39.39 4.94
C ARG A 299 -10.32 -40.00 4.57
N ALA A 300 -10.93 -39.57 3.47
CA ALA A 300 -12.20 -40.14 2.98
C ALA A 300 -12.08 -41.55 2.37
N ARG A 301 -10.86 -42.01 2.08
CA ARG A 301 -10.62 -43.39 1.60
C ARG A 301 -10.33 -44.40 2.71
N PHE A 302 -10.15 -43.92 3.94
CA PHE A 302 -9.88 -44.78 5.12
C PHE A 302 -11.03 -44.72 6.17
N GLN A 303 -12.18 -44.18 5.83
CA GLN A 303 -13.46 -44.31 6.51
C GLN A 303 -14.42 -45.15 5.63
#